data_e88d7fef3e4dd109167e3106df598687
#
_entry.id   e88d7fef3e4dd109167e3106df598687
#
_cell.length_a   1.000
_cell.length_b   1.000
_cell.length_c   1.000
_cell.angle_alpha   90.00
_cell.angle_beta   90.00
_cell.angle_gamma   90.00
#
_symmetry.space_group_name_H-M   'P 1'
#
loop_
_entity.id
_entity.type
_entity.pdbx_description
1 polymer ?
#
loop_
_entity_poly.entity_id
_entity_poly.type
_entity_poly.pdbx_seq_one_letter_code
_entity_poly.pdbx_strand_id
1 'polypeptide(L)'
;RITGAEALLRWRHPRDGFVSPAQFIPLAEESGLILPIGEWALQAACERLALWAQQPALAGLTLAVNVSPRQFHQSCFVPQVLAALARAGAEGSRLKLEMTEGLLLADVEDTIAKMSTLRSYGVGFSLDDFGTGYSSLAYLKRLPLTQLKIDQSFVRDVLTDRNDAAIARTV
;
A
#
# COMPACT_ATOMS: atom_id res chain seq x y z
N ARG A 1 2.79 -9.62 19.48
CA ARG A 1 4.08 -9.06 19.00
C ARG A 1 3.84 -8.13 17.82
N ILE A 2 4.43 -6.91 17.84
CA ILE A 2 4.38 -5.99 16.70
C ILE A 2 5.31 -6.54 15.61
N THR A 3 4.83 -6.62 14.36
CA THR A 3 5.56 -7.14 13.20
C THR A 3 5.84 -6.06 12.15
N GLY A 4 5.17 -4.92 12.21
CA GLY A 4 5.32 -3.82 11.29
C GLY A 4 4.48 -2.62 11.69
N ALA A 5 4.54 -1.59 10.86
CA ALA A 5 3.75 -0.36 10.96
C ALA A 5 3.27 0.07 9.57
N GLU A 6 2.30 0.96 9.53
CA GLU A 6 1.81 1.61 8.32
C GLU A 6 2.18 3.10 8.35
N ALA A 7 2.71 3.60 7.23
CA ALA A 7 3.00 5.01 7.04
C ALA A 7 1.74 5.73 6.55
N LEU A 8 1.22 6.60 7.37
CA LEU A 8 -0.01 7.33 7.08
C LEU A 8 0.26 8.82 6.85
N LEU A 9 -0.13 9.33 5.70
CA LEU A 9 -0.03 10.73 5.36
C LEU A 9 -0.83 11.60 6.32
N ARG A 10 -0.24 12.74 6.72
CA ARG A 10 -0.88 13.77 7.52
C ARG A 10 -0.56 15.12 6.93
N TRP A 11 -1.61 15.89 6.62
CA TRP A 11 -1.45 17.25 6.12
C TRP A 11 -1.82 18.25 7.21
N ARG A 12 -0.84 19.07 7.59
CA ARG A 12 -1.05 20.21 8.49
C ARG A 12 -1.11 21.49 7.66
N HIS A 13 -2.33 21.98 7.43
CA HIS A 13 -2.52 23.24 6.72
C HIS A 13 -2.25 24.43 7.66
N PRO A 14 -1.58 25.52 7.19
CA PRO A 14 -1.18 26.64 8.05
C PRO A 14 -2.34 27.35 8.75
N ARG A 15 -3.52 27.40 8.15
CA ARG A 15 -4.72 28.06 8.69
C ARG A 15 -5.70 27.09 9.34
N ASP A 16 -5.93 25.95 8.68
CA ASP A 16 -7.04 25.03 9.02
C ASP A 16 -6.59 23.88 9.93
N GLY A 17 -5.30 23.81 10.28
CA GLY A 17 -4.78 22.74 11.11
C GLY A 17 -4.64 21.41 10.36
N PHE A 18 -4.98 20.30 11.00
CA PHE A 18 -4.93 18.98 10.35
C PHE A 18 -6.10 18.76 9.42
N VAL A 19 -5.80 18.50 8.14
CA VAL A 19 -6.78 18.14 7.11
C VAL A 19 -6.82 16.61 6.98
N SER A 20 -8.04 16.06 6.94
CA SER A 20 -8.24 14.61 6.84
C SER A 20 -7.72 14.05 5.51
N PRO A 21 -7.05 12.88 5.50
CA PRO A 21 -6.69 12.18 4.26
C PRO A 21 -7.89 11.96 3.31
N ALA A 22 -9.07 11.66 3.84
CA ALA A 22 -10.29 11.51 3.06
C ALA A 22 -10.70 12.78 2.29
N GLN A 23 -10.23 13.95 2.71
CA GLN A 23 -10.49 15.21 2.02
C GLN A 23 -9.39 15.56 1.01
N PHE A 24 -8.10 15.40 1.38
CA PHE A 24 -7.03 15.90 0.52
C PHE A 24 -6.52 14.86 -0.49
N ILE A 25 -6.62 13.56 -0.22
CA ILE A 25 -6.16 12.52 -1.16
C ILE A 25 -6.91 12.57 -2.48
N PRO A 26 -8.28 12.62 -2.50
CA PRO A 26 -9.01 12.73 -3.77
C PRO A 26 -8.61 13.98 -4.57
N LEU A 27 -8.45 15.14 -3.91
CA LEU A 27 -8.00 16.37 -4.55
C LEU A 27 -6.58 16.26 -5.11
N ALA A 28 -5.69 15.57 -4.40
CA ALA A 28 -4.33 15.32 -4.87
C ALA A 28 -4.32 14.37 -6.07
N GLU A 29 -5.21 13.39 -6.12
CA GLU A 29 -5.39 12.50 -7.27
C GLU A 29 -5.90 13.25 -8.49
N GLU A 30 -6.97 14.05 -8.35
CA GLU A 30 -7.55 14.86 -9.43
C GLU A 30 -6.52 15.85 -10.00
N SER A 31 -5.81 16.58 -9.15
CA SER A 31 -4.82 17.58 -9.53
C SER A 31 -3.48 16.99 -10.02
N GLY A 32 -3.23 15.70 -9.77
CA GLY A 32 -1.95 15.04 -10.07
C GLY A 32 -0.87 15.23 -9.00
N LEU A 33 -1.14 15.99 -7.94
CA LEU A 33 -0.22 16.18 -6.82
C LEU A 33 0.05 14.89 -6.05
N ILE A 34 -0.81 13.88 -6.20
CA ILE A 34 -0.59 12.57 -5.57
C ILE A 34 0.73 11.92 -6.04
N LEU A 35 1.21 12.23 -7.25
CA LEU A 35 2.46 11.66 -7.77
C LEU A 35 3.68 12.14 -6.96
N PRO A 36 3.96 13.47 -6.85
CA PRO A 36 5.08 13.93 -6.03
C PRO A 36 4.88 13.64 -4.53
N ILE A 37 3.65 13.64 -4.01
CA ILE A 37 3.35 13.27 -2.63
C ILE A 37 3.71 11.80 -2.40
N GLY A 38 3.30 10.91 -3.29
CA GLY A 38 3.58 9.47 -3.18
C GLY A 38 5.08 9.16 -3.32
N GLU A 39 5.79 9.85 -4.22
CA GLU A 39 7.25 9.72 -4.32
C GLU A 39 7.94 10.14 -3.03
N TRP A 40 7.55 11.29 -2.44
CA TRP A 40 8.06 11.74 -1.16
C TRP A 40 7.75 10.76 -0.03
N ALA A 41 6.51 10.26 0.06
CA ALA A 41 6.11 9.30 1.09
C ALA A 41 6.91 8.00 1.01
N LEU A 42 7.14 7.49 -0.20
CA LEU A 42 7.94 6.30 -0.45
C LEU A 42 9.40 6.50 -0.03
N GLN A 43 10.00 7.64 -0.40
CA GLN A 43 11.36 7.98 -0.01
C GLN A 43 11.49 8.07 1.53
N ALA A 44 10.56 8.77 2.19
CA ALA A 44 10.55 8.92 3.63
C ALA A 44 10.39 7.56 4.36
N ALA A 45 9.58 6.66 3.80
CA ALA A 45 9.42 5.31 4.34
C ALA A 45 10.71 4.48 4.21
N CYS A 46 11.37 4.54 3.05
CA CYS A 46 12.65 3.86 2.86
C CYS A 46 13.75 4.38 3.81
N GLU A 47 13.83 5.69 4.00
CA GLU A 47 14.74 6.30 4.97
C GLU A 47 14.44 5.85 6.40
N ARG A 48 13.16 5.73 6.75
CA ARG A 48 12.74 5.21 8.06
C ARG A 48 13.15 3.76 8.25
N LEU A 49 13.00 2.92 7.24
CA LEU A 49 13.44 1.52 7.27
C LEU A 49 14.95 1.40 7.48
N ALA A 50 15.74 2.22 6.78
CA ALA A 50 17.19 2.25 6.95
C ALA A 50 17.60 2.64 8.39
N LEU A 51 16.89 3.60 9.00
CA LEU A 51 17.11 3.96 10.41
C LEU A 51 16.68 2.83 11.37
N TRP A 52 15.58 2.12 11.08
CA TRP A 52 15.15 0.98 11.89
C TRP A 52 16.11 -0.19 11.80
N ALA A 53 16.74 -0.41 10.65
CA ALA A 53 17.72 -1.47 10.48
C ALA A 53 18.93 -1.34 11.43
N GLN A 54 19.24 -0.12 11.89
CA GLN A 54 20.32 0.15 12.84
C GLN A 54 19.92 -0.12 14.31
N GLN A 55 18.63 -0.39 14.58
CA GLN A 55 18.10 -0.58 15.92
C GLN A 55 17.65 -2.05 16.09
N PRO A 56 18.30 -2.88 16.91
CA PRO A 56 17.97 -4.31 17.03
C PRO A 56 16.50 -4.60 17.34
N ALA A 57 15.83 -3.74 18.10
CA ALA A 57 14.41 -3.90 18.43
C ALA A 57 13.47 -3.62 17.25
N LEU A 58 13.90 -2.84 16.25
CA LEU A 58 13.09 -2.40 15.11
C LEU A 58 13.54 -3.02 13.78
N ALA A 59 14.75 -3.55 13.70
CA ALA A 59 15.35 -4.07 12.46
C ALA A 59 14.51 -5.17 11.78
N GLY A 60 13.68 -5.89 12.56
CA GLY A 60 12.79 -6.92 12.03
C GLY A 60 11.42 -6.41 11.55
N LEU A 61 11.08 -5.14 11.75
CA LEU A 61 9.76 -4.60 11.39
C LEU A 61 9.66 -4.31 9.90
N THR A 62 8.46 -4.48 9.36
CA THR A 62 8.08 -4.02 8.02
C THR A 62 7.38 -2.66 8.10
N LEU A 63 7.49 -1.86 7.04
CA LEU A 63 6.76 -0.60 6.91
C LEU A 63 5.90 -0.65 5.65
N ALA A 64 4.60 -0.49 5.83
CA ALA A 64 3.63 -0.45 4.76
C ALA A 64 3.40 1.00 4.29
N VAL A 65 3.27 1.18 2.97
CA VAL A 65 3.02 2.47 2.32
C VAL A 65 1.87 2.33 1.35
N ASN A 66 0.88 3.20 1.49
CA ASN A 66 -0.24 3.28 0.56
C ASN A 66 0.20 3.83 -0.80
N VAL A 67 -0.22 3.17 -1.88
CA VAL A 67 0.09 3.55 -3.27
C VAL A 67 -1.21 3.83 -4.01
N SER A 68 -1.33 5.04 -4.58
CA SER A 68 -2.49 5.38 -5.39
C SER A 68 -2.48 4.66 -6.74
N PRO A 69 -3.65 4.36 -7.34
CA PRO A 69 -3.72 3.80 -8.69
C PRO A 69 -2.97 4.65 -9.72
N ARG A 70 -3.11 5.98 -9.61
CA ARG A 70 -2.46 6.92 -10.52
C ARG A 70 -0.93 6.86 -10.45
N GLN A 71 -0.37 6.64 -9.27
CA GLN A 71 1.07 6.47 -9.07
C GLN A 71 1.55 5.11 -9.61
N PHE A 72 0.85 4.03 -9.29
CA PHE A 72 1.23 2.68 -9.70
C PHE A 72 1.24 2.49 -11.22
N HIS A 73 0.28 3.12 -11.94
CA HIS A 73 0.20 3.02 -13.39
C HIS A 73 1.26 3.84 -14.15
N GLN A 74 2.06 4.68 -13.45
CA GLN A 74 3.18 5.34 -14.11
C GLN A 74 4.21 4.31 -14.61
N SER A 75 4.74 4.51 -15.82
CA SER A 75 5.79 3.65 -16.38
C SER A 75 7.09 3.70 -15.56
N CYS A 76 7.33 4.81 -14.86
CA CYS A 76 8.49 5.01 -13.99
C CYS A 76 8.29 4.48 -12.56
N PHE A 77 7.13 3.88 -12.21
CA PHE A 77 6.85 3.47 -10.82
C PHE A 77 7.87 2.47 -10.28
N VAL A 78 8.14 1.38 -11.02
CA VAL A 78 9.14 0.38 -10.59
C VAL A 78 10.53 1.00 -10.43
N PRO A 79 11.07 1.75 -11.40
CA PRO A 79 12.32 2.50 -11.22
C PRO A 79 12.32 3.42 -10.00
N GLN A 80 11.24 4.13 -9.72
CA GLN A 80 11.12 5.03 -8.56
C GLN A 80 11.23 4.26 -7.23
N VAL A 81 10.52 3.13 -7.09
CA VAL A 81 10.61 2.29 -5.88
C VAL A 81 12.03 1.79 -5.67
N LEU A 82 12.65 1.24 -6.71
CA LEU A 82 14.02 0.72 -6.63
C LEU A 82 15.04 1.82 -6.33
N ALA A 83 14.87 3.01 -6.90
CA ALA A 83 15.73 4.15 -6.62
C ALA A 83 15.56 4.64 -5.17
N ALA A 84 14.34 4.65 -4.61
CA ALA A 84 14.10 5.03 -3.23
C ALA A 84 14.77 4.05 -2.25
N LEU A 85 14.65 2.74 -2.49
CA LEU A 85 15.33 1.71 -1.70
C LEU A 85 16.86 1.88 -1.77
N ALA A 86 17.39 2.06 -2.97
CA ALA A 86 18.85 2.20 -3.17
C ALA A 86 19.39 3.48 -2.52
N ARG A 87 18.73 4.63 -2.69
CA ARG A 87 19.13 5.91 -2.07
C ARG A 87 19.16 5.84 -0.55
N ALA A 88 18.18 5.16 0.04
CA ALA A 88 18.10 5.02 1.50
C ALA A 88 19.00 3.90 2.05
N GLY A 89 19.45 2.97 1.22
CA GLY A 89 20.10 1.74 1.67
C GLY A 89 19.14 0.81 2.42
N ALA A 90 17.86 0.83 2.08
CA ALA A 90 16.82 0.05 2.74
C ALA A 90 16.64 -1.31 2.07
N GLU A 91 16.36 -2.35 2.87
CA GLU A 91 16.04 -3.69 2.36
C GLU A 91 14.61 -3.75 1.81
N GLY A 92 14.43 -4.17 0.56
CA GLY A 92 13.12 -4.33 -0.06
C GLY A 92 12.19 -5.25 0.71
N SER A 93 12.73 -6.28 1.37
CA SER A 93 11.97 -7.23 2.21
C SER A 93 11.26 -6.58 3.42
N ARG A 94 11.63 -5.36 3.76
CA ARG A 94 11.03 -4.58 4.85
C ARG A 94 9.99 -3.58 4.34
N LEU A 95 9.97 -3.29 3.04
CA LEU A 95 8.96 -2.43 2.42
C LEU A 95 7.75 -3.26 1.99
N LYS A 96 6.56 -2.79 2.33
CA LYS A 96 5.29 -3.32 1.85
C LYS A 96 4.52 -2.20 1.14
N LEU A 97 4.00 -2.47 -0.04
CA LEU A 97 3.14 -1.54 -0.77
C LEU A 97 1.69 -1.98 -0.61
N GLU A 98 0.85 -1.06 -0.18
CA GLU A 98 -0.58 -1.29 0.02
C GLU A 98 -1.38 -0.64 -1.11
N MET A 99 -2.30 -1.40 -1.67
CA MET A 99 -3.09 -1.00 -2.84
C MET A 99 -4.54 -1.39 -2.61
N THR A 100 -5.47 -0.58 -3.10
CA THR A 100 -6.91 -0.90 -3.10
C THR A 100 -7.28 -1.78 -4.29
N GLU A 101 -8.43 -2.46 -4.21
CA GLU A 101 -8.97 -3.28 -5.31
C GLU A 101 -9.11 -2.52 -6.63
N GLY A 102 -9.48 -1.24 -6.57
CA GLY A 102 -9.67 -0.42 -7.77
C GLY A 102 -8.43 -0.30 -8.66
N LEU A 103 -7.24 -0.46 -8.09
CA LEU A 103 -5.99 -0.46 -8.85
C LEU A 103 -5.90 -1.64 -9.83
N LEU A 104 -6.50 -2.78 -9.49
CA LEU A 104 -6.36 -4.03 -10.24
C LEU A 104 -7.19 -4.05 -11.53
N LEU A 105 -8.15 -3.13 -11.69
CA LEU A 105 -9.14 -3.19 -12.77
C LEU A 105 -8.63 -2.63 -14.11
N ALA A 106 -7.60 -1.79 -14.12
CA ALA A 106 -7.20 -1.06 -15.33
C ALA A 106 -6.36 -1.90 -16.30
N ASP A 107 -5.30 -2.55 -15.82
CA ASP A 107 -4.42 -3.43 -16.61
C ASP A 107 -3.80 -4.50 -15.70
N VAL A 108 -4.37 -5.69 -15.73
CA VAL A 108 -3.98 -6.80 -14.85
C VAL A 108 -2.58 -7.32 -15.20
N GLU A 109 -2.24 -7.38 -16.49
CA GLU A 109 -0.96 -7.95 -16.94
C GLU A 109 0.20 -7.01 -16.60
N ASP A 110 0.06 -5.70 -16.82
CA ASP A 110 1.04 -4.69 -16.39
C ASP A 110 1.19 -4.68 -14.87
N THR A 111 0.06 -4.79 -14.15
CA THR A 111 0.05 -4.87 -12.68
C THR A 111 0.87 -6.07 -12.19
N ILE A 112 0.61 -7.29 -12.72
CA ILE A 112 1.35 -8.50 -12.36
C ILE A 112 2.84 -8.35 -12.67
N ALA A 113 3.18 -7.80 -13.85
CA ALA A 113 4.57 -7.61 -14.26
C ALA A 113 5.33 -6.66 -13.31
N LYS A 114 4.74 -5.50 -12.98
CA LYS A 114 5.34 -4.54 -12.03
C LYS A 114 5.50 -5.15 -10.63
N MET A 115 4.44 -5.80 -10.12
CA MET A 115 4.50 -6.47 -8.81
C MET A 115 5.55 -7.58 -8.78
N SER A 116 5.62 -8.41 -9.82
CA SER A 116 6.60 -9.50 -9.91
C SER A 116 8.03 -8.97 -9.93
N THR A 117 8.26 -7.89 -10.67
CA THR A 117 9.56 -7.22 -10.71
C THR A 117 9.95 -6.73 -9.31
N LEU A 118 9.10 -5.96 -8.65
CA LEU A 118 9.40 -5.45 -7.30
C LEU A 118 9.54 -6.56 -6.27
N ARG A 119 8.77 -7.64 -6.41
CA ARG A 119 8.89 -8.81 -5.54
C ARG A 119 10.25 -9.51 -5.66
N SER A 120 10.84 -9.53 -6.85
CA SER A 120 12.20 -10.09 -7.04
C SER A 120 13.27 -9.32 -6.25
N TYR A 121 12.97 -8.07 -5.87
CA TYR A 121 13.79 -7.25 -4.95
C TYR A 121 13.32 -7.34 -3.49
N GLY A 122 12.40 -8.24 -3.19
CA GLY A 122 11.91 -8.50 -1.83
C GLY A 122 10.68 -7.67 -1.40
N VAL A 123 10.24 -6.70 -2.19
CA VAL A 123 9.10 -5.83 -1.82
C VAL A 123 7.83 -6.65 -1.65
N GLY A 124 7.14 -6.46 -0.51
CA GLY A 124 5.87 -7.11 -0.21
C GLY A 124 4.68 -6.31 -0.76
N PHE A 125 3.56 -7.01 -0.99
CA PHE A 125 2.32 -6.39 -1.44
C PHE A 125 1.15 -6.77 -0.56
N SER A 126 0.32 -5.78 -0.21
CA SER A 126 -0.93 -5.96 0.51
C SER A 126 -2.08 -5.37 -0.31
N LEU A 127 -3.17 -6.10 -0.39
CA LEU A 127 -4.43 -5.58 -0.94
C LEU A 127 -5.27 -5.08 0.22
N ASP A 128 -5.67 -3.80 0.17
CA ASP A 128 -6.50 -3.15 1.18
C ASP A 128 -7.95 -3.02 0.74
N ASP A 129 -8.86 -2.80 1.68
CA ASP A 129 -10.31 -2.64 1.48
C ASP A 129 -10.96 -3.79 0.69
N PHE A 130 -10.44 -5.03 0.86
CA PHE A 130 -10.94 -6.18 0.11
C PHE A 130 -12.41 -6.47 0.43
N GLY A 131 -13.19 -6.65 -0.65
CA GLY A 131 -14.63 -6.96 -0.60
C GLY A 131 -15.53 -5.77 -0.95
N THR A 132 -14.99 -4.55 -1.04
CA THR A 132 -15.77 -3.35 -1.40
C THR A 132 -15.89 -3.15 -2.92
N GLY A 133 -15.11 -3.90 -3.71
CA GLY A 133 -15.02 -3.79 -5.17
C GLY A 133 -15.44 -5.06 -5.92
N TYR A 134 -15.13 -5.10 -7.21
CA TYR A 134 -15.47 -6.18 -8.13
C TYR A 134 -14.27 -7.11 -8.42
N SER A 135 -13.42 -7.40 -7.43
CA SER A 135 -12.27 -8.27 -7.68
C SER A 135 -12.71 -9.70 -7.99
N SER A 136 -12.36 -10.18 -9.17
CA SER A 136 -12.49 -11.59 -9.48
C SER A 136 -11.44 -12.39 -8.70
N LEU A 137 -11.88 -13.37 -7.92
CA LEU A 137 -10.99 -14.32 -7.22
C LEU A 137 -9.98 -15.00 -8.18
N ALA A 138 -10.32 -15.10 -9.48
CA ALA A 138 -9.42 -15.62 -10.49
C ALA A 138 -8.19 -14.72 -10.70
N TYR A 139 -8.33 -13.40 -10.59
CA TYR A 139 -7.21 -12.47 -10.70
C TYR A 139 -6.37 -12.46 -9.43
N LEU A 140 -7.00 -12.53 -8.25
CA LEU A 140 -6.27 -12.56 -6.97
C LEU A 140 -5.24 -13.69 -6.90
N LYS A 141 -5.57 -14.87 -7.45
CA LYS A 141 -4.64 -16.02 -7.50
C LYS A 141 -3.37 -15.75 -8.31
N ARG A 142 -3.41 -14.81 -9.26
CA ARG A 142 -2.29 -14.47 -10.13
C ARG A 142 -1.39 -13.38 -9.56
N LEU A 143 -1.93 -12.60 -8.61
CA LEU A 143 -1.20 -11.50 -7.99
C LEU A 143 -0.21 -12.01 -6.94
N PRO A 144 1.03 -11.55 -6.94
CA PRO A 144 2.03 -11.94 -5.96
C PRO A 144 1.84 -11.22 -4.61
N LEU A 145 0.62 -11.29 -4.05
CA LEU A 145 0.25 -10.70 -2.77
C LEU A 145 0.89 -11.46 -1.60
N THR A 146 1.26 -10.74 -0.56
CA THR A 146 1.73 -11.28 0.72
C THR A 146 0.69 -11.15 1.82
N GLN A 147 -0.28 -10.27 1.65
CA GLN A 147 -1.33 -10.00 2.62
C GLN A 147 -2.60 -9.53 1.92
N LEU A 148 -3.72 -9.84 2.53
CA LEU A 148 -5.03 -9.33 2.15
C LEU A 148 -5.67 -8.75 3.42
N LYS A 149 -6.13 -7.50 3.36
CA LYS A 149 -6.82 -6.82 4.44
C LYS A 149 -8.30 -6.75 4.11
N ILE A 150 -9.13 -7.33 4.98
CA ILE A 150 -10.58 -7.27 4.84
C ILE A 150 -11.04 -5.89 5.30
N ASP A 151 -11.90 -5.24 4.51
CA ASP A 151 -12.46 -3.94 4.89
C ASP A 151 -13.19 -4.03 6.24
N GLN A 152 -13.07 -2.95 7.03
CA GLN A 152 -13.65 -2.88 8.37
C GLN A 152 -15.17 -3.01 8.39
N SER A 153 -15.87 -2.69 7.28
CA SER A 153 -17.34 -2.84 7.21
C SER A 153 -17.77 -4.29 7.39
N PHE A 154 -17.04 -5.24 6.79
CA PHE A 154 -17.33 -6.67 6.94
C PHE A 154 -16.97 -7.21 8.34
N VAL A 155 -15.97 -6.61 8.98
CA VAL A 155 -15.55 -7.03 10.33
C VAL A 155 -16.48 -6.47 11.38
N ARG A 156 -16.99 -5.25 11.20
CA ARG A 156 -17.87 -4.58 12.17
C ARG A 156 -19.16 -5.36 12.39
N ASP A 157 -19.76 -5.86 11.32
CA ASP A 157 -21.07 -6.50 11.35
C ASP A 157 -21.00 -8.04 11.28
N VAL A 158 -19.79 -8.63 11.43
CA VAL A 158 -19.50 -10.08 11.31
C VAL A 158 -20.32 -10.98 12.24
N LEU A 159 -20.78 -10.47 13.38
CA LEU A 159 -21.60 -11.23 14.33
C LEU A 159 -23.10 -11.12 14.06
N THR A 160 -23.54 -10.14 13.27
CA THR A 160 -24.94 -9.81 13.02
C THR A 160 -25.37 -10.03 11.58
N ASP A 161 -24.46 -9.90 10.61
CA ASP A 161 -24.70 -10.17 9.21
C ASP A 161 -24.04 -11.49 8.74
N ARG A 162 -24.88 -12.39 8.17
CA ARG A 162 -24.42 -13.70 7.67
C ARG A 162 -23.54 -13.59 6.44
N ASN A 163 -23.74 -12.57 5.60
CA ASN A 163 -22.95 -12.37 4.39
C ASN A 163 -21.55 -11.87 4.75
N ASP A 164 -21.46 -10.91 5.69
CA ASP A 164 -20.19 -10.40 6.20
C ASP A 164 -19.39 -11.51 6.89
N ALA A 165 -20.08 -12.34 7.69
CA ALA A 165 -19.46 -13.52 8.30
C ALA A 165 -18.97 -14.54 7.25
N ALA A 166 -19.68 -14.71 6.13
CA ALA A 166 -19.25 -15.60 5.05
C ALA A 166 -18.01 -15.05 4.32
N ILE A 167 -18.01 -13.76 4.00
CA ILE A 167 -16.85 -13.07 3.38
C ILE A 167 -15.61 -13.21 4.28
N ALA A 168 -15.75 -12.83 5.56
CA ALA A 168 -14.64 -12.87 6.53
C ALA A 168 -14.09 -14.29 6.77
N ARG A 169 -14.87 -15.34 6.52
CA ARG A 169 -14.42 -16.75 6.65
C ARG A 169 -13.79 -17.30 5.37
N THR A 170 -14.12 -16.70 4.22
CA THR A 170 -13.68 -17.20 2.91
C THR A 170 -12.32 -16.64 2.51
N VAL A 171 -11.96 -15.50 3.08
CA VAL A 171 -10.68 -14.78 2.94
C VAL A 171 -9.69 -15.24 4.00
#